data_7f497d60d0852ade3327ac311d8917af
#
_entry.id   7f497d60d0852ade3327ac311d8917af
#
_cell.length_a   1.000
_cell.length_b   1.000
_cell.length_c   1.000
_cell.angle_alpha   90.00
_cell.angle_beta   90.00
_cell.angle_gamma   90.00
#
_symmetry.space_group_name_H-M   'P 1'
#
loop_
_entity.id
_entity.type
_entity.pdbx_description
1 polymer ?
#
loop_
_entity_poly.entity_id
_entity_poly.type
_entity_poly.pdbx_seq_one_letter_code
_entity_poly.pdbx_strand_id
1 'polypeptide(L)'
;MKDANPIELPLLGAPAERVDAARNRQRILVAAERLFTRDGVACTSMDAIAAEAGVGKGTLFRRFGDRASLALALLESSERDFQEAFIRGPAPLGPGAPALDRLIAFGRRLLGRFSADGDLMLATQSTGTPGRRFETGPYASYHTHLVLLLRDAAPSLDATYAADALLACLSAELILHQMQRGMTLERLGDGWEELVRRLVSTPAAP
;
A
#
# COMPACT_ATOMS: atom_id res chain seq x y z
N MET A 1 -63.15 -5.73 0.64
CA MET A 1 -61.83 -5.94 0.04
C MET A 1 -61.01 -4.73 0.38
N LYS A 2 -60.04 -4.86 1.31
CA LYS A 2 -59.14 -3.74 1.72
C LYS A 2 -57.92 -3.81 0.81
N ASP A 3 -57.74 -2.71 0.12
CA ASP A 3 -56.55 -2.50 -0.71
C ASP A 3 -55.27 -2.52 0.15
N ALA A 4 -54.43 -3.52 -0.09
CA ALA A 4 -53.11 -3.60 0.51
C ALA A 4 -52.20 -2.58 -0.19
N ASN A 5 -51.85 -1.52 0.50
CA ASN A 5 -50.85 -0.55 0.06
C ASN A 5 -49.48 -1.24 0.00
N PRO A 6 -48.74 -1.21 -1.12
CA PRO A 6 -47.41 -1.84 -1.19
C PRO A 6 -46.46 -1.15 -0.24
N ILE A 7 -45.79 -1.94 0.60
CA ILE A 7 -44.72 -1.47 1.49
C ILE A 7 -43.51 -1.12 0.59
N GLU A 8 -43.32 0.18 0.33
CA GLU A 8 -42.06 0.65 -0.26
C GLU A 8 -40.95 0.50 0.78
N LEU A 9 -40.07 -0.47 0.56
CA LEU A 9 -38.82 -0.56 1.32
C LEU A 9 -37.92 0.59 0.90
N PRO A 10 -37.39 1.41 1.85
CA PRO A 10 -36.47 2.50 1.51
C PRO A 10 -35.19 1.92 0.92
N LEU A 11 -34.90 2.24 -0.33
CA LEU A 11 -33.65 1.91 -0.97
C LEU A 11 -32.50 2.55 -0.18
N LEU A 12 -31.61 1.74 0.38
CA LEU A 12 -30.41 2.16 1.09
C LEU A 12 -29.59 3.15 0.24
N GLY A 13 -29.66 4.43 0.55
CA GLY A 13 -28.93 5.56 -0.02
C GLY A 13 -28.88 5.58 -1.54
N ALA A 14 -29.40 6.64 -2.18
CA ALA A 14 -29.40 6.76 -3.64
C ALA A 14 -28.00 6.53 -4.20
N PRO A 15 -27.85 5.90 -5.41
CA PRO A 15 -26.55 5.65 -6.05
C PRO A 15 -25.66 6.91 -6.16
N ALA A 16 -26.25 8.08 -6.39
CA ALA A 16 -25.56 9.37 -6.45
C ALA A 16 -24.90 9.76 -5.12
N GLU A 17 -25.58 9.58 -3.99
CA GLU A 17 -25.05 9.92 -2.66
C GLU A 17 -23.83 9.06 -2.29
N ARG A 18 -23.78 7.79 -2.70
CA ARG A 18 -22.61 6.91 -2.50
C ARG A 18 -21.44 7.34 -3.37
N VAL A 19 -21.68 7.75 -4.60
CA VAL A 19 -20.65 8.26 -5.52
C VAL A 19 -20.04 9.56 -5.01
N ASP A 20 -20.87 10.51 -4.53
CA ASP A 20 -20.41 11.77 -3.97
C ASP A 20 -19.63 11.55 -2.65
N ALA A 21 -20.08 10.61 -1.83
CA ALA A 21 -19.39 10.23 -0.62
C ALA A 21 -18.00 9.60 -0.94
N ALA A 22 -17.89 8.77 -1.96
CA ALA A 22 -16.63 8.18 -2.38
C ALA A 22 -15.69 9.25 -2.97
N ARG A 23 -16.21 10.16 -3.80
CA ARG A 23 -15.46 11.28 -4.38
C ARG A 23 -14.92 12.23 -3.29
N ASN A 24 -15.75 12.57 -2.30
CA ASN A 24 -15.33 13.40 -1.17
C ASN A 24 -14.26 12.69 -0.33
N ARG A 25 -14.38 11.36 -0.10
CA ARG A 25 -13.35 10.60 0.59
C ARG A 25 -12.01 10.69 -0.15
N GLN A 26 -12.01 10.49 -1.45
CA GLN A 26 -10.81 10.56 -2.26
C GLN A 26 -10.17 11.96 -2.24
N ARG A 27 -10.97 13.03 -2.35
CA ARG A 27 -10.48 14.42 -2.24
C ARG A 27 -9.79 14.68 -0.90
N ILE A 28 -10.36 14.18 0.20
CA ILE A 28 -9.77 14.32 1.53
C ILE A 28 -8.43 13.56 1.62
N LEU A 29 -8.35 12.33 1.12
CA LEU A 29 -7.12 11.54 1.14
C LEU A 29 -6.01 12.20 0.31
N VAL A 30 -6.32 12.68 -0.89
CA VAL A 30 -5.34 13.40 -1.74
C VAL A 30 -4.84 14.69 -1.07
N ALA A 31 -5.73 15.45 -0.44
CA ALA A 31 -5.34 16.66 0.29
C ALA A 31 -4.47 16.34 1.51
N ALA A 32 -4.82 15.28 2.25
CA ALA A 32 -4.05 14.82 3.40
C ALA A 32 -2.65 14.34 2.99
N GLU A 33 -2.54 13.53 1.94
CA GLU A 33 -1.27 13.07 1.39
C GLU A 33 -0.33 14.23 1.04
N ARG A 34 -0.83 15.21 0.29
CA ARG A 34 -0.06 16.40 -0.09
C ARG A 34 0.44 17.19 1.12
N LEU A 35 -0.43 17.42 2.10
CA LEU A 35 -0.08 18.20 3.29
C LEU A 35 0.83 17.41 4.22
N PHE A 36 0.63 16.11 4.42
CA PHE A 36 1.49 15.27 5.23
C PHE A 36 2.90 15.13 4.62
N THR A 37 3.00 15.00 3.29
CA THR A 37 4.30 14.96 2.59
C THR A 37 5.04 16.29 2.70
N ARG A 38 4.34 17.42 2.62
CA ARG A 38 4.95 18.76 2.66
C ARG A 38 5.35 19.18 4.07
N ASP A 39 4.47 19.01 5.04
CA ASP A 39 4.56 19.60 6.37
C ASP A 39 4.81 18.58 7.48
N GLY A 40 4.70 17.29 7.17
CA GLY A 40 4.70 16.21 8.15
C GLY A 40 3.32 16.02 8.82
N VAL A 41 3.04 14.79 9.28
CA VAL A 41 1.78 14.44 9.93
C VAL A 41 1.57 15.28 11.20
N ALA A 42 2.62 15.46 12.01
CA ALA A 42 2.54 16.18 13.28
C ALA A 42 2.16 17.66 13.12
N CYS A 43 2.63 18.31 12.06
CA CYS A 43 2.45 19.74 11.81
C CYS A 43 1.18 20.09 11.03
N THR A 44 0.53 19.11 10.42
CA THR A 44 -0.68 19.33 9.59
C THR A 44 -1.94 19.37 10.44
N SER A 45 -2.77 20.39 10.29
CA SER A 45 -4.05 20.51 10.99
C SER A 45 -5.20 19.92 10.17
N MET A 46 -6.23 19.38 10.85
CA MET A 46 -7.46 18.91 10.20
C MET A 46 -8.18 20.04 9.46
N ASP A 47 -8.07 21.29 9.95
CA ASP A 47 -8.64 22.46 9.31
C ASP A 47 -7.97 22.77 7.96
N ALA A 48 -6.65 22.67 7.87
CA ALA A 48 -5.92 22.83 6.63
C ALA A 48 -6.29 21.75 5.61
N ILE A 49 -6.45 20.50 6.07
CA ILE A 49 -6.89 19.40 5.19
C ILE A 49 -8.31 19.63 4.67
N ALA A 50 -9.24 20.07 5.51
CA ALA A 50 -10.62 20.38 5.10
C ALA A 50 -10.66 21.49 4.04
N ALA A 51 -9.86 22.55 4.23
CA ALA A 51 -9.74 23.67 3.29
C ALA A 51 -9.15 23.22 1.95
N GLU A 52 -8.02 22.48 1.97
CA GLU A 52 -7.37 21.94 0.77
C GLU A 52 -8.28 20.97 0.01
N ALA A 53 -9.00 20.12 0.72
CA ALA A 53 -9.96 19.17 0.13
C ALA A 53 -11.25 19.85 -0.38
N GLY A 54 -11.51 21.11 -0.01
CA GLY A 54 -12.76 21.80 -0.31
C GLY A 54 -13.99 21.12 0.29
N VAL A 55 -13.86 20.64 1.54
CA VAL A 55 -14.96 20.02 2.30
C VAL A 55 -15.20 20.73 3.63
N GLY A 56 -16.42 20.63 4.16
CA GLY A 56 -16.73 21.19 5.48
C GLY A 56 -15.98 20.43 6.59
N LYS A 57 -15.48 21.17 7.62
CA LYS A 57 -14.82 20.58 8.81
C LYS A 57 -15.64 19.45 9.43
N GLY A 58 -16.95 19.65 9.62
CA GLY A 58 -17.85 18.65 10.18
C GLY A 58 -17.90 17.37 9.35
N THR A 59 -17.78 17.45 8.02
CA THR A 59 -17.74 16.30 7.13
C THR A 59 -16.45 15.51 7.31
N LEU A 60 -15.31 16.21 7.43
CA LEU A 60 -14.02 15.59 7.66
C LEU A 60 -13.99 14.86 9.02
N PHE A 61 -14.36 15.55 10.11
CA PHE A 61 -14.36 14.98 11.45
C PHE A 61 -15.34 13.81 11.60
N ARG A 62 -16.55 13.93 11.04
CA ARG A 62 -17.51 12.83 11.06
C ARG A 62 -17.01 11.57 10.36
N ARG A 63 -16.17 11.73 9.32
CA ARG A 63 -15.72 10.62 8.49
C ARG A 63 -14.44 9.95 8.99
N PHE A 64 -13.51 10.72 9.52
CA PHE A 64 -12.18 10.23 9.90
C PHE A 64 -11.89 10.39 11.40
N GLY A 65 -12.68 11.18 12.11
CA GLY A 65 -12.48 11.42 13.54
C GLY A 65 -11.33 12.38 13.81
N ASP A 66 -10.12 11.88 13.70
CA ASP A 66 -8.89 12.63 14.00
C ASP A 66 -7.81 12.46 12.91
N ARG A 67 -6.69 13.13 13.11
CA ARG A 67 -5.56 13.11 12.21
C ARG A 67 -4.89 11.74 12.12
N ALA A 68 -4.79 11.01 13.23
CA ALA A 68 -4.18 9.69 13.27
C ALA A 68 -5.01 8.68 12.49
N SER A 69 -6.33 8.70 12.65
CA SER A 69 -7.27 7.88 11.89
C SER A 69 -7.25 8.22 10.40
N LEU A 70 -7.09 9.51 10.05
CA LEU A 70 -6.95 9.92 8.65
C LEU A 70 -5.62 9.42 8.04
N ALA A 71 -4.52 9.49 8.80
CA ALA A 71 -3.23 8.96 8.40
C ALA A 71 -3.29 7.44 8.16
N LEU A 72 -3.94 6.69 9.05
CA LEU A 72 -4.18 5.26 8.86
C LEU A 72 -5.02 4.97 7.61
N ALA A 73 -6.10 5.73 7.39
CA ALA A 73 -6.93 5.57 6.20
C ALA A 73 -6.19 5.88 4.90
N LEU A 74 -5.19 6.77 4.93
CA LEU A 74 -4.31 7.05 3.81
C LEU A 74 -3.38 5.87 3.52
N LEU A 75 -2.75 5.30 4.54
CA LEU A 75 -1.94 4.08 4.40
C LEU A 75 -2.73 2.90 3.83
N GLU A 76 -3.95 2.69 4.32
CA GLU A 76 -4.85 1.65 3.79
C GLU A 76 -5.24 1.90 2.33
N SER A 77 -5.36 3.17 1.91
CA SER A 77 -5.63 3.51 0.51
C SER A 77 -4.41 3.23 -0.36
N SER A 78 -3.23 3.71 0.04
CA SER A 78 -1.96 3.46 -0.63
C SER A 78 -1.65 1.95 -0.77
N GLU A 79 -2.00 1.16 0.26
CA GLU A 79 -1.86 -0.29 0.22
C GLU A 79 -2.77 -0.94 -0.83
N ARG A 80 -4.04 -0.55 -0.88
CA ARG A 80 -4.98 -1.07 -1.90
C ARG A 80 -4.55 -0.71 -3.31
N ASP A 81 -4.10 0.53 -3.52
CA ASP A 81 -3.64 1.01 -4.82
C ASP A 81 -2.39 0.23 -5.28
N PHE A 82 -1.50 -0.11 -4.35
CA PHE A 82 -0.34 -0.94 -4.65
C PHE A 82 -0.74 -2.38 -4.98
N GLN A 83 -1.66 -2.99 -4.21
CA GLN A 83 -2.17 -4.33 -4.51
C GLN A 83 -2.88 -4.38 -5.86
N GLU A 84 -3.73 -3.42 -6.16
CA GLU A 84 -4.39 -3.32 -7.47
C GLU A 84 -3.36 -3.19 -8.60
N ALA A 85 -2.29 -2.42 -8.39
CA ALA A 85 -1.26 -2.20 -9.39
C ALA A 85 -0.50 -3.49 -9.75
N PHE A 86 -0.13 -4.36 -8.80
CA PHE A 86 0.57 -5.59 -9.13
C PHE A 86 -0.36 -6.75 -9.54
N ILE A 87 -1.65 -6.69 -9.19
CA ILE A 87 -2.64 -7.71 -9.57
C ILE A 87 -3.21 -7.44 -10.96
N ARG A 88 -3.57 -6.18 -11.26
CA ARG A 88 -4.33 -5.80 -12.46
C ARG A 88 -3.78 -4.58 -13.20
N GLY A 89 -2.79 -3.91 -12.65
CA GLY A 89 -2.19 -2.72 -13.26
C GLY A 89 -1.39 -3.03 -14.51
N PRO A 90 -0.82 -1.99 -15.14
CA PRO A 90 0.01 -2.15 -16.33
C PRO A 90 1.35 -2.82 -16.03
N ALA A 91 1.94 -3.43 -17.06
CA ALA A 91 3.33 -3.89 -17.02
C ALA A 91 4.29 -2.70 -16.77
N PRO A 92 5.46 -2.93 -16.15
CA PRO A 92 6.00 -4.24 -15.75
C PRO A 92 5.53 -4.75 -14.38
N LEU A 93 4.86 -3.96 -13.55
CA LEU A 93 4.42 -4.36 -12.22
C LEU A 93 3.24 -5.35 -12.30
N GLY A 94 2.24 -5.03 -13.11
CA GLY A 94 1.07 -5.85 -13.35
C GLY A 94 1.32 -7.00 -14.34
N PRO A 95 0.25 -7.72 -14.71
CA PRO A 95 0.32 -8.82 -15.69
C PRO A 95 0.83 -8.37 -17.06
N GLY A 96 1.40 -9.31 -17.83
CA GLY A 96 1.86 -9.08 -19.21
C GLY A 96 3.36 -8.88 -19.36
N ALA A 97 4.14 -8.71 -18.26
CA ALA A 97 5.59 -8.72 -18.28
C ALA A 97 6.14 -10.07 -17.80
N PRO A 98 7.40 -10.43 -18.17
CA PRO A 98 8.10 -11.58 -17.62
C PRO A 98 8.16 -11.54 -16.08
N ALA A 99 8.12 -12.70 -15.43
CA ALA A 99 8.11 -12.79 -13.97
C ALA A 99 9.29 -12.08 -13.31
N LEU A 100 10.47 -12.15 -13.90
CA LEU A 100 11.65 -11.41 -13.42
C LEU A 100 11.43 -9.90 -13.41
N ASP A 101 10.89 -9.34 -14.50
CA ASP A 101 10.65 -7.89 -14.59
C ASP A 101 9.59 -7.44 -13.58
N ARG A 102 8.59 -8.27 -13.36
CA ARG A 102 7.55 -8.05 -12.34
C ARG A 102 8.11 -8.08 -10.92
N LEU A 103 9.02 -9.02 -10.62
CA LEU A 103 9.72 -9.09 -9.32
C LEU A 103 10.55 -7.83 -9.08
N ILE A 104 11.29 -7.37 -10.09
CA ILE A 104 12.09 -6.15 -10.00
C ILE A 104 11.19 -4.94 -9.76
N ALA A 105 10.14 -4.79 -10.57
CA ALA A 105 9.18 -3.69 -10.47
C ALA A 105 8.46 -3.67 -9.11
N PHE A 106 8.11 -4.83 -8.57
CA PHE A 106 7.47 -4.96 -7.27
C PHE A 106 8.33 -4.35 -6.15
N GLY A 107 9.58 -4.76 -6.02
CA GLY A 107 10.44 -4.24 -4.97
C GLY A 107 10.76 -2.75 -5.14
N ARG A 108 11.06 -2.30 -6.37
CA ARG A 108 11.28 -0.87 -6.66
C ARG A 108 10.04 -0.04 -6.31
N ARG A 109 8.84 -0.51 -6.63
CA ARG A 109 7.60 0.19 -6.30
C ARG A 109 7.33 0.21 -4.80
N LEU A 110 7.59 -0.91 -4.10
CA LEU A 110 7.44 -0.98 -2.65
C LEU A 110 8.44 -0.05 -1.94
N LEU A 111 9.71 -0.02 -2.38
CA LEU A 111 10.71 0.95 -1.89
C LEU A 111 10.28 2.40 -2.14
N GLY A 112 9.73 2.71 -3.31
CA GLY A 112 9.23 4.05 -3.63
C GLY A 112 8.13 4.55 -2.70
N ARG A 113 7.33 3.65 -2.10
CA ARG A 113 6.33 4.01 -1.10
C ARG A 113 6.95 4.56 0.19
N PHE A 114 8.16 4.15 0.55
CA PHE A 114 8.86 4.72 1.71
C PHE A 114 9.21 6.19 1.52
N SER A 115 9.38 6.67 0.30
CA SER A 115 9.58 8.09 0.02
C SER A 115 8.34 8.94 0.31
N ALA A 116 7.16 8.38 0.07
CA ALA A 116 5.89 9.09 0.25
C ALA A 116 5.30 8.88 1.66
N ASP A 117 5.39 7.65 2.17
CA ASP A 117 4.65 7.19 3.34
C ASP A 117 5.57 6.85 4.54
N GLY A 118 6.89 7.08 4.45
CA GLY A 118 7.87 6.61 5.44
C GLY A 118 7.56 7.06 6.86
N ASP A 119 7.24 8.34 7.07
CA ASP A 119 6.87 8.88 8.37
C ASP A 119 5.55 8.30 8.89
N LEU A 120 4.60 8.03 7.98
CA LEU A 120 3.33 7.40 8.28
C LEU A 120 3.53 5.93 8.68
N MET A 121 4.36 5.21 7.91
CA MET A 121 4.69 3.81 8.20
C MET A 121 5.40 3.65 9.54
N LEU A 122 6.34 4.55 9.86
CA LEU A 122 7.02 4.61 11.16
C LEU A 122 6.03 4.84 12.32
N ALA A 123 5.13 5.80 12.17
CA ALA A 123 4.16 6.14 13.20
C ALA A 123 3.22 4.98 13.52
N THR A 124 2.92 4.11 12.55
CA THR A 124 2.03 2.95 12.73
C THR A 124 2.76 1.68 13.21
N GLN A 125 4.06 1.53 12.93
CA GLN A 125 4.84 0.36 13.36
C GLN A 125 5.24 0.39 14.84
N SER A 126 5.36 1.56 15.45
CA SER A 126 5.78 1.72 16.84
C SER A 126 4.80 1.15 17.87
N THR A 127 3.61 0.72 17.47
CA THR A 127 2.57 0.17 18.36
C THR A 127 2.33 -1.34 18.21
N GLY A 128 3.13 -2.05 17.38
CA GLY A 128 2.88 -3.46 17.03
C GLY A 128 3.63 -4.48 17.87
N THR A 129 2.98 -5.59 18.21
CA THR A 129 3.60 -6.80 18.77
C THR A 129 4.55 -7.42 17.75
N PRO A 130 5.77 -7.88 18.15
CA PRO A 130 6.67 -8.59 17.23
C PRO A 130 5.97 -9.78 16.55
N GLY A 131 6.18 -9.91 15.25
CA GLY A 131 5.57 -10.99 14.43
C GLY A 131 4.20 -10.68 13.84
N ARG A 132 3.46 -9.71 14.37
CA ARG A 132 2.11 -9.36 13.90
C ARG A 132 2.07 -8.96 12.41
N ARG A 133 3.16 -8.43 11.86
CA ARG A 133 3.24 -8.07 10.44
C ARG A 133 3.00 -9.26 9.51
N PHE A 134 3.40 -10.46 9.91
CA PHE A 134 3.24 -11.69 9.12
C PHE A 134 1.80 -12.21 9.10
N GLU A 135 0.96 -11.76 10.03
CA GLU A 135 -0.46 -12.11 10.13
C GLU A 135 -1.35 -11.11 9.38
N THR A 136 -0.76 -10.07 8.77
CA THR A 136 -1.53 -9.03 8.08
C THR A 136 -1.89 -9.43 6.66
N GLY A 137 -3.03 -8.93 6.17
CA GLY A 137 -3.47 -9.13 4.78
C GLY A 137 -2.45 -8.66 3.73
N PRO A 138 -1.80 -7.49 3.91
CA PRO A 138 -0.74 -7.04 3.00
C PRO A 138 0.42 -8.02 2.87
N TYR A 139 0.95 -8.54 3.97
CA TYR A 139 2.05 -9.51 3.91
C TYR A 139 1.65 -10.79 3.17
N ALA A 140 0.49 -11.35 3.48
CA ALA A 140 -0.02 -12.55 2.80
C ALA A 140 -0.20 -12.33 1.30
N SER A 141 -0.68 -11.15 0.90
CA SER A 141 -0.85 -10.77 -0.51
C SER A 141 0.50 -10.66 -1.23
N TYR A 142 1.49 -10.00 -0.63
CA TYR A 142 2.83 -9.87 -1.18
C TYR A 142 3.53 -11.22 -1.29
N HIS A 143 3.49 -12.01 -0.22
CA HIS A 143 4.09 -13.34 -0.19
C HIS A 143 3.52 -14.24 -1.30
N THR A 144 2.19 -14.31 -1.41
CA THR A 144 1.54 -15.09 -2.47
C THR A 144 1.96 -14.62 -3.86
N HIS A 145 2.02 -13.29 -4.07
CA HIS A 145 2.43 -12.71 -5.35
C HIS A 145 3.87 -13.09 -5.70
N LEU A 146 4.80 -12.94 -4.76
CA LEU A 146 6.21 -13.29 -4.97
C LEU A 146 6.39 -14.79 -5.20
N VAL A 147 5.70 -15.64 -4.45
CA VAL A 147 5.73 -17.12 -4.66
C VAL A 147 5.32 -17.49 -6.08
N LEU A 148 4.23 -16.89 -6.59
CA LEU A 148 3.78 -17.16 -7.96
C LEU A 148 4.83 -16.75 -9.01
N LEU A 149 5.41 -15.56 -8.85
CA LEU A 149 6.44 -15.06 -9.76
C LEU A 149 7.75 -15.89 -9.69
N LEU A 150 8.16 -16.28 -8.49
CA LEU A 150 9.36 -17.09 -8.30
C LEU A 150 9.20 -18.50 -8.86
N ARG A 151 8.03 -19.12 -8.74
CA ARG A 151 7.74 -20.41 -9.37
C ARG A 151 7.85 -20.38 -10.89
N ASP A 152 7.47 -19.26 -11.49
CA ASP A 152 7.58 -19.05 -12.94
C ASP A 152 9.03 -18.74 -13.36
N ALA A 153 9.72 -17.85 -12.62
CA ALA A 153 11.06 -17.38 -12.98
C ALA A 153 12.18 -18.34 -12.60
N ALA A 154 12.03 -19.14 -11.52
CA ALA A 154 13.05 -20.04 -11.00
C ALA A 154 12.40 -21.32 -10.41
N PRO A 155 11.92 -22.27 -11.26
CA PRO A 155 11.16 -23.44 -10.81
C PRO A 155 11.90 -24.38 -9.85
N SER A 156 13.24 -24.33 -9.84
CA SER A 156 14.08 -25.15 -8.94
C SER A 156 14.28 -24.56 -7.54
N LEU A 157 13.83 -23.32 -7.33
CA LEU A 157 13.97 -22.61 -6.06
C LEU A 157 12.83 -22.98 -5.10
N ASP A 158 13.12 -23.05 -3.80
CA ASP A 158 12.06 -23.00 -2.79
C ASP A 158 11.43 -21.60 -2.82
N ALA A 159 10.39 -21.45 -3.62
CA ALA A 159 9.72 -20.16 -3.85
C ALA A 159 9.09 -19.59 -2.56
N THR A 160 8.67 -20.46 -1.62
CA THR A 160 8.07 -20.02 -0.35
C THR A 160 9.12 -19.38 0.54
N TYR A 161 10.23 -20.08 0.78
CA TYR A 161 11.35 -19.54 1.57
C TYR A 161 11.95 -18.29 0.92
N ALA A 162 12.13 -18.31 -0.39
CA ALA A 162 12.69 -17.17 -1.12
C ALA A 162 11.80 -15.93 -1.06
N ALA A 163 10.47 -16.11 -1.12
CA ALA A 163 9.54 -15.00 -0.95
C ALA A 163 9.64 -14.36 0.45
N ASP A 164 9.72 -15.17 1.51
CA ASP A 164 9.93 -14.66 2.87
C ASP A 164 11.27 -13.91 3.00
N ALA A 165 12.37 -14.46 2.45
CA ALA A 165 13.67 -13.83 2.48
C ALA A 165 13.68 -12.48 1.72
N LEU A 166 13.07 -12.44 0.55
CA LEU A 166 12.92 -11.22 -0.25
C LEU A 166 12.07 -10.17 0.47
N LEU A 167 10.95 -10.55 1.08
CA LEU A 167 10.12 -9.62 1.86
C LEU A 167 10.82 -9.13 3.13
N ALA A 168 11.70 -9.92 3.72
CA ALA A 168 12.53 -9.46 4.83
C ALA A 168 13.47 -8.32 4.42
N CYS A 169 14.05 -8.39 3.21
CA CYS A 169 14.87 -7.31 2.66
C CYS A 169 14.07 -6.02 2.39
N LEU A 170 12.77 -6.12 2.16
CA LEU A 170 11.86 -5.00 1.94
C LEU A 170 11.10 -4.58 3.22
N SER A 171 11.51 -5.07 4.39
CA SER A 171 10.88 -4.63 5.64
C SER A 171 11.18 -3.16 5.94
N ALA A 172 10.17 -2.43 6.41
CA ALA A 172 10.33 -1.01 6.75
C ALA A 172 11.47 -0.78 7.76
N GLU A 173 11.59 -1.65 8.74
CA GLU A 173 12.62 -1.59 9.75
C GLU A 173 14.05 -1.63 9.14
N LEU A 174 14.30 -2.59 8.22
CA LEU A 174 15.59 -2.70 7.56
C LEU A 174 15.85 -1.53 6.61
N ILE A 175 14.86 -1.15 5.81
CA ILE A 175 14.98 -0.03 4.86
C ILE A 175 15.34 1.26 5.61
N LEU A 176 14.62 1.59 6.69
CA LEU A 176 14.88 2.78 7.48
C LEU A 176 16.27 2.74 8.14
N HIS A 177 16.67 1.59 8.68
CA HIS A 177 18.02 1.43 9.22
C HIS A 177 19.10 1.68 8.16
N GLN A 178 18.92 1.16 6.94
CA GLN A 178 19.85 1.35 5.83
C GLN A 178 19.89 2.83 5.37
N MET A 179 18.73 3.49 5.29
CA MET A 179 18.64 4.92 4.98
C MET A 179 19.33 5.80 6.03
N GLN A 180 19.17 5.50 7.32
CA GLN A 180 19.88 6.19 8.41
C GLN A 180 21.40 6.05 8.29
N ARG A 181 21.89 4.98 7.66
CA ARG A 181 23.31 4.75 7.35
C ARG A 181 23.74 5.37 6.02
N GLY A 182 22.91 6.19 5.40
CA GLY A 182 23.22 6.94 4.18
C GLY A 182 22.94 6.20 2.88
N MET A 183 22.24 5.05 2.90
CA MET A 183 21.77 4.44 1.65
C MET A 183 20.60 5.24 1.07
N THR A 184 20.65 5.52 -0.21
CA THR A 184 19.54 6.14 -0.95
C THR A 184 18.52 5.07 -1.39
N LEU A 185 17.26 5.48 -1.60
CA LEU A 185 16.23 4.58 -2.15
C LEU A 185 16.62 4.03 -3.54
N GLU A 186 17.32 4.81 -4.35
CA GLU A 186 17.87 4.38 -5.64
C GLU A 186 18.83 3.21 -5.45
N ARG A 187 19.82 3.37 -4.56
CA ARG A 187 20.79 2.29 -4.26
C ARG A 187 20.13 1.04 -3.68
N LEU A 188 19.11 1.19 -2.86
CA LEU A 188 18.32 0.08 -2.35
C LEU A 188 17.56 -0.62 -3.49
N GLY A 189 17.02 0.15 -4.43
CA GLY A 189 16.37 -0.38 -5.63
C GLY A 189 17.31 -1.17 -6.54
N ASP A 190 18.55 -0.68 -6.72
CA ASP A 190 19.57 -1.37 -7.53
C ASP A 190 20.03 -2.66 -6.83
N GLY A 191 20.21 -2.62 -5.52
CA GLY A 191 20.52 -3.80 -4.72
C GLY A 191 19.44 -4.86 -4.77
N TRP A 192 18.17 -4.44 -4.72
CA TRP A 192 17.01 -5.31 -4.90
C TRP A 192 17.04 -5.98 -6.28
N GLU A 193 17.21 -5.20 -7.34
CA GLU A 193 17.25 -5.73 -8.71
C GLU A 193 18.40 -6.74 -8.89
N GLU A 194 19.60 -6.41 -8.42
CA GLU A 194 20.75 -7.31 -8.49
C GLU A 194 20.48 -8.62 -7.73
N LEU A 195 19.94 -8.53 -6.52
CA LEU A 195 19.58 -9.70 -5.70
C LEU A 195 18.60 -10.62 -6.44
N VAL A 196 17.52 -10.06 -6.97
CA VAL A 196 16.48 -10.81 -7.69
C VAL A 196 17.07 -11.46 -8.96
N ARG A 197 17.86 -10.72 -9.73
CA ARG A 197 18.51 -11.27 -10.95
C ARG A 197 19.42 -12.45 -10.62
N ARG A 198 20.25 -12.35 -9.60
CA ARG A 198 21.14 -13.43 -9.17
C ARG A 198 20.37 -14.66 -8.68
N LEU A 199 19.32 -14.41 -7.89
CA LEU A 199 18.48 -15.49 -7.36
C LEU A 199 17.81 -16.31 -8.47
N VAL A 200 17.28 -15.63 -9.50
CA VAL A 200 16.59 -16.27 -10.62
C VAL A 200 17.57 -16.90 -11.62
N SER A 201 18.78 -16.34 -11.77
CA SER A 201 19.79 -16.82 -12.72
C SER A 201 20.62 -17.99 -12.21
N THR A 202 20.46 -18.41 -10.93
CA THR A 202 21.23 -19.52 -10.39
C THR A 202 20.73 -20.83 -11.00
N PRO A 203 21.59 -21.56 -11.79
CA PRO A 203 21.20 -22.87 -12.33
C PRO A 203 20.91 -23.83 -11.18
N ALA A 204 19.95 -24.74 -11.38
CA ALA A 204 19.71 -25.83 -10.45
C ALA A 204 21.04 -26.56 -10.20
N ALA A 205 21.38 -26.82 -8.94
CA ALA A 205 22.50 -27.70 -8.63
C ALA A 205 22.26 -29.09 -9.28
N PRO A 206 23.28 -29.71 -9.85
CA PRO A 206 23.16 -30.99 -10.54
C PRO A 206 22.66 -32.09 -9.60
#